data_09ea79dc622c99de0002338d9b183acf
#
_entry.id   09ea79dc622c99de0002338d9b183acf
#
_cell.length_a   1.000
_cell.length_b   1.000
_cell.length_c   1.000
_cell.angle_alpha   90.00
_cell.angle_beta   90.00
_cell.angle_gamma   90.00
#
_symmetry.space_group_name_H-M   'P 1'
#
loop_
_entity.id
_entity.type
_entity.pdbx_description
1 polymer ?
#
loop_
_entity_poly.entity_id
_entity_poly.type
_entity_poly.pdbx_seq_one_letter_code
_entity_poly.pdbx_strand_id
1 'polypeptide(L)'
;ELVNQGGFQTWVFGGTSNVPFFPSDHPFLHNDAQQLLQGMGAPGFYLHRFNNDIIDSSNEREQFLWHATAGLEGDFDLGDRNFAWSISATHGESDGDTRSEGIIDDRFLSAIDVRQLTAADLAAVAADPNSAEQAILGFSGTTSAGVGDLVCENVYQAALGNLTGTSGMGLTDGDLPGVQGCSPLNLFGWGVRSDEAREWVTGDQMTATEI
;
A
#
# COMPACT_ATOMS: atom_id res chain seq x y z
N GLU A 1 4.10 -4.12 -8.73
CA GLU A 1 3.86 -2.85 -9.42
C GLU A 1 2.35 -2.59 -9.46
N LEU A 2 1.90 -1.52 -8.82
CA LEU A 2 0.50 -1.08 -8.82
C LEU A 2 0.23 -0.30 -10.11
N VAL A 3 -0.67 -0.82 -10.94
CA VAL A 3 -1.19 -0.06 -12.07
C VAL A 3 -2.49 0.61 -11.61
N ASN A 4 -2.40 1.90 -11.26
CA ASN A 4 -3.59 2.71 -10.99
C ASN A 4 -4.23 3.11 -12.32
N GLN A 5 -5.30 2.44 -12.70
CA GLN A 5 -6.13 2.83 -13.85
C GLN A 5 -7.48 3.35 -13.31
N GLY A 6 -7.58 4.66 -13.10
CA GLY A 6 -8.85 5.32 -12.83
C GLY A 6 -9.59 4.83 -11.59
N GLY A 7 -8.89 4.56 -10.49
CA GLY A 7 -9.47 4.07 -9.23
C GLY A 7 -9.70 2.55 -9.18
N PHE A 8 -9.44 1.83 -10.26
CA PHE A 8 -9.46 0.37 -10.29
C PHE A 8 -8.05 -0.16 -10.03
N GLN A 9 -7.83 -0.73 -8.87
CA GLN A 9 -6.55 -1.36 -8.53
C GLN A 9 -6.61 -2.84 -8.88
N THR A 10 -5.86 -3.21 -9.92
CA THR A 10 -5.59 -4.59 -10.24
C THR A 10 -4.18 -4.90 -9.77
N TRP A 11 -4.02 -5.88 -8.89
CA TRP A 11 -2.72 -6.32 -8.40
C TRP A 11 -2.00 -7.09 -9.50
N VAL A 12 -0.83 -6.61 -9.91
CA VAL A 12 0.01 -7.29 -10.90
C VAL A 12 1.27 -7.79 -10.19
N PHE A 13 1.27 -9.06 -9.80
CA PHE A 13 2.47 -9.74 -9.34
C PHE A 13 3.11 -10.48 -10.51
N GLY A 14 4.36 -10.16 -10.83
CA GLY A 14 5.12 -10.90 -11.83
C GLY A 14 4.48 -10.98 -13.23
N GLY A 15 3.65 -9.97 -13.62
CA GLY A 15 2.99 -9.90 -14.91
C GLY A 15 1.65 -10.65 -15.00
N THR A 16 1.15 -11.18 -13.90
CA THR A 16 -0.20 -11.77 -13.79
C THR A 16 -1.05 -10.91 -12.85
N SER A 17 -2.32 -10.67 -13.25
CA SER A 17 -3.29 -9.97 -12.39
C SER A 17 -3.74 -10.93 -11.28
N ASN A 18 -3.26 -10.70 -10.06
CA ASN A 18 -3.72 -11.45 -8.90
C ASN A 18 -4.84 -10.67 -8.21
N VAL A 19 -6.04 -11.22 -8.26
CA VAL A 19 -7.18 -10.72 -7.50
C VAL A 19 -7.19 -11.41 -6.15
N PRO A 20 -7.37 -10.68 -5.02
CA PRO A 20 -7.41 -11.30 -3.71
C PRO A 20 -8.51 -12.36 -3.64
N PHE A 21 -8.14 -13.55 -3.17
CA PHE A 21 -9.07 -14.62 -2.87
C PHE A 21 -9.43 -14.57 -1.39
N PHE A 22 -10.73 -14.61 -1.10
CA PHE A 22 -11.24 -14.63 0.26
C PHE A 22 -11.93 -15.96 0.53
N PRO A 23 -11.59 -16.65 1.63
CA PRO A 23 -12.26 -17.87 2.02
C PRO A 23 -13.73 -17.62 2.40
N SER A 24 -14.56 -18.64 2.27
CA SER A 24 -16.01 -18.54 2.56
C SER A 24 -16.34 -18.29 4.03
N ASP A 25 -15.39 -18.51 4.92
CA ASP A 25 -15.46 -18.29 6.38
C ASP A 25 -14.69 -17.04 6.84
N HIS A 26 -14.32 -16.15 5.92
CA HIS A 26 -13.56 -14.95 6.24
C HIS A 26 -14.26 -14.12 7.33
N PRO A 27 -13.54 -13.68 8.40
CA PRO A 27 -14.13 -13.10 9.61
C PRO A 27 -14.95 -11.83 9.38
N PHE A 28 -14.62 -11.02 8.36
CA PHE A 28 -15.38 -9.83 8.01
C PHE A 28 -16.61 -10.09 7.15
N LEU A 29 -16.78 -11.32 6.66
CA LEU A 29 -17.92 -11.64 5.81
C LEU A 29 -19.17 -11.86 6.68
N HIS A 30 -20.28 -11.25 6.31
CA HIS A 30 -21.54 -11.40 7.03
C HIS A 30 -21.99 -12.89 7.08
N ASN A 31 -22.55 -13.30 8.19
CA ASN A 31 -22.95 -14.70 8.43
C ASN A 31 -23.84 -15.27 7.32
N ASP A 32 -24.78 -14.49 6.78
CA ASP A 32 -25.67 -14.94 5.71
C ASP A 32 -24.89 -15.25 4.42
N ALA A 33 -23.87 -14.43 4.12
CA ALA A 33 -23.00 -14.65 2.98
C ALA A 33 -22.09 -15.88 3.18
N GLN A 34 -21.55 -16.08 4.39
CA GLN A 34 -20.81 -17.29 4.72
C GLN A 34 -21.66 -18.54 4.55
N GLN A 35 -22.89 -18.54 5.09
CA GLN A 35 -23.83 -19.67 4.97
C GLN A 35 -24.20 -19.94 3.51
N LEU A 36 -24.42 -18.90 2.72
CA LEU A 36 -24.72 -19.03 1.29
C LEU A 36 -23.56 -19.70 0.55
N LEU A 37 -22.34 -19.21 0.74
CA LEU A 37 -21.14 -19.75 0.09
C LEU A 37 -20.89 -21.21 0.50
N GLN A 38 -21.00 -21.50 1.79
CA GLN A 38 -20.86 -22.85 2.33
C GLN A 38 -21.96 -23.80 1.83
N GLY A 39 -23.21 -23.31 1.75
CA GLY A 39 -24.33 -24.06 1.20
C GLY A 39 -24.17 -24.40 -0.29
N MET A 40 -23.45 -23.58 -1.04
CA MET A 40 -23.07 -23.85 -2.44
C MET A 40 -21.80 -24.72 -2.56
N GLY A 41 -21.14 -25.04 -1.46
CA GLY A 41 -19.85 -25.74 -1.48
C GLY A 41 -18.72 -24.89 -2.06
N ALA A 42 -18.85 -23.56 -2.07
CA ALA A 42 -17.83 -22.66 -2.56
C ALA A 42 -16.73 -22.48 -1.51
N PRO A 43 -15.45 -22.73 -1.83
CA PRO A 43 -14.35 -22.56 -0.89
C PRO A 43 -14.07 -21.08 -0.56
N GLY A 44 -14.54 -20.17 -1.41
CA GLY A 44 -14.35 -18.74 -1.29
C GLY A 44 -14.69 -18.01 -2.59
N PHE A 45 -14.23 -16.79 -2.73
CA PHE A 45 -14.50 -15.94 -3.89
C PHE A 45 -13.37 -14.93 -4.13
N TYR A 46 -13.36 -14.34 -5.31
CA TYR A 46 -12.46 -13.25 -5.67
C TYR A 46 -13.19 -11.93 -5.57
N LEU A 47 -12.56 -10.94 -4.94
CA LEU A 47 -13.13 -9.60 -4.75
C LEU A 47 -12.47 -8.59 -5.69
N HIS A 48 -13.31 -7.93 -6.50
CA HIS A 48 -12.93 -6.74 -7.24
C HIS A 48 -13.66 -5.53 -6.67
N ARG A 49 -12.93 -4.48 -6.30
CA ARG A 49 -13.55 -3.25 -5.81
C ARG A 49 -12.74 -2.01 -6.19
N PHE A 50 -13.40 -0.86 -6.14
CA PHE A 50 -12.73 0.44 -6.15
C PHE A 50 -12.33 0.80 -4.71
N ASN A 51 -11.10 1.26 -4.50
CA ASN A 51 -10.55 1.58 -3.19
C ASN A 51 -10.55 3.09 -2.88
N ASN A 52 -11.46 3.86 -3.47
CA ASN A 52 -11.57 5.31 -3.27
C ASN A 52 -11.94 5.70 -1.83
N ASP A 53 -12.40 4.75 -1.02
CA ASP A 53 -12.63 4.94 0.40
C ASP A 53 -11.38 4.64 1.25
N ILE A 54 -10.34 4.05 0.66
CA ILE A 54 -9.06 3.74 1.34
C ILE A 54 -8.03 4.80 1.00
N ILE A 55 -7.89 5.17 -0.28
CA ILE A 55 -6.94 6.18 -0.74
C ILE A 55 -7.65 7.42 -1.25
N ASP A 56 -7.05 8.57 -1.00
CA ASP A 56 -7.39 9.79 -1.72
C ASP A 56 -6.62 9.78 -3.06
N SER A 57 -7.36 9.74 -4.16
CA SER A 57 -6.77 9.77 -5.50
C SER A 57 -6.32 11.17 -5.94
N SER A 58 -6.29 12.15 -5.05
CA SER A 58 -5.76 13.47 -5.34
C SER A 58 -4.24 13.39 -5.55
N ASN A 59 -3.78 14.05 -6.63
CA ASN A 59 -2.36 14.25 -6.88
C ASN A 59 -2.06 15.73 -6.68
N GLU A 60 -1.11 16.02 -5.82
CA GLU A 60 -0.55 17.34 -5.67
C GLU A 60 0.72 17.43 -6.50
N ARG A 61 0.78 18.42 -7.38
CA ARG A 61 1.94 18.65 -8.23
C ARG A 61 2.41 20.08 -8.09
N GLU A 62 3.66 20.25 -7.69
CA GLU A 62 4.37 21.51 -7.73
C GLU A 62 5.38 21.48 -8.87
N GLN A 63 5.42 22.54 -9.64
CA GLN A 63 6.39 22.68 -10.73
C GLN A 63 6.99 24.06 -10.71
N PHE A 64 8.30 24.13 -10.65
CA PHE A 64 9.08 25.33 -10.79
C PHE A 64 9.80 25.30 -12.14
N LEU A 65 9.67 26.39 -12.90
CA LEU A 65 10.35 26.57 -14.17
C LEU A 65 10.95 27.98 -14.20
N TRP A 66 12.22 28.06 -14.51
CA TRP A 66 12.83 29.32 -14.84
C TRP A 66 13.64 29.22 -16.11
N HIS A 67 13.71 30.31 -16.85
CA HIS A 67 14.58 30.42 -17.98
C HIS A 67 15.13 31.84 -18.10
N ALA A 68 16.35 31.94 -18.57
CA ALA A 68 17.01 33.19 -18.86
C ALA A 68 17.50 33.16 -20.30
N THR A 69 17.21 34.26 -21.03
CA THR A 69 17.70 34.44 -22.40
C THR A 69 18.47 35.73 -22.47
N ALA A 70 19.67 35.66 -22.98
CA ALA A 70 20.49 36.86 -23.29
C ALA A 70 20.84 36.85 -24.77
N GLY A 71 20.76 37.98 -25.37
CA GLY A 71 21.08 38.11 -26.80
C GLY A 71 21.77 39.42 -27.13
N LEU A 72 22.53 39.40 -28.16
CA LEU A 72 23.18 40.56 -28.77
C LEU A 72 22.79 40.58 -30.26
N GLU A 73 22.49 41.76 -30.74
CA GLU A 73 22.23 41.96 -32.16
C GLU A 73 22.96 43.23 -32.62
N GLY A 74 23.29 43.26 -33.85
CA GLY A 74 23.97 44.39 -34.43
C GLY A 74 24.00 44.30 -35.95
N ASP A 75 24.43 45.39 -36.56
CA ASP A 75 24.64 45.48 -37.98
C ASP A 75 26.02 46.11 -38.28
N PHE A 76 26.56 45.77 -39.40
CA PHE A 76 27.77 46.38 -39.94
C PHE A 76 27.74 46.44 -41.44
N ASP A 77 28.36 47.47 -42.00
CA ASP A 77 28.50 47.66 -43.44
C ASP A 77 29.86 47.12 -43.91
N LEU A 78 29.85 46.36 -44.98
CA LEU A 78 31.06 45.90 -45.62
C LEU A 78 30.95 46.22 -47.15
N GLY A 79 31.62 47.29 -47.59
CA GLY A 79 31.50 47.82 -48.90
C GLY A 79 30.09 48.39 -49.16
N ASP A 80 29.43 47.97 -50.24
CA ASP A 80 28.06 48.34 -50.56
C ASP A 80 26.95 47.46 -49.96
N ARG A 81 27.33 46.60 -48.99
CA ARG A 81 26.39 45.63 -48.35
C ARG A 81 26.31 45.86 -46.86
N ASN A 82 25.08 45.88 -46.35
CA ASN A 82 24.77 45.87 -44.95
C ASN A 82 24.54 44.41 -44.46
N PHE A 83 25.14 44.04 -43.35
CA PHE A 83 25.01 42.75 -42.71
C PHE A 83 24.43 42.93 -41.28
N ALA A 84 23.31 42.27 -41.03
CA ALA A 84 22.75 42.18 -39.67
C ALA A 84 23.17 40.83 -39.06
N TRP A 85 23.48 40.84 -37.79
CA TRP A 85 23.81 39.66 -37.04
C TRP A 85 23.07 39.62 -35.70
N SER A 86 22.74 38.43 -35.24
CA SER A 86 22.21 38.21 -33.92
C SER A 86 22.80 36.93 -33.33
N ILE A 87 23.05 36.96 -32.02
CA ILE A 87 23.46 35.81 -31.24
C ILE A 87 22.65 35.80 -29.96
N SER A 88 22.09 34.67 -29.63
CA SER A 88 21.37 34.49 -28.38
C SER A 88 21.78 33.22 -27.68
N ALA A 89 21.71 33.23 -26.36
CA ALA A 89 21.88 32.06 -25.51
C ALA A 89 20.70 32.01 -24.56
N THR A 90 20.14 30.82 -24.40
CA THR A 90 19.06 30.52 -23.48
C THR A 90 19.48 29.42 -22.57
N HIS A 91 19.24 29.59 -21.27
CA HIS A 91 19.41 28.56 -20.25
C HIS A 91 18.11 28.46 -19.44
N GLY A 92 17.67 27.26 -19.18
CA GLY A 92 16.46 27.01 -18.40
C GLY A 92 16.61 25.73 -17.57
N GLU A 93 15.89 25.70 -16.47
CA GLU A 93 15.83 24.59 -15.54
C GLU A 93 14.39 24.38 -15.14
N SER A 94 13.98 23.13 -15.08
CA SER A 94 12.64 22.72 -14.66
C SER A 94 12.77 21.71 -13.55
N ASP A 95 12.12 22.01 -12.44
CA ASP A 95 12.04 21.16 -11.26
C ASP A 95 10.58 20.87 -10.95
N GLY A 96 10.26 19.63 -10.65
CA GLY A 96 8.87 19.22 -10.44
C GLY A 96 8.73 18.09 -9.43
N ASP A 97 7.89 18.33 -8.44
CA ASP A 97 7.50 17.35 -7.45
C ASP A 97 6.05 16.92 -7.65
N THR A 98 5.82 15.62 -7.58
CA THR A 98 4.48 15.05 -7.56
C THR A 98 4.32 14.21 -6.30
N ARG A 99 3.30 14.53 -5.52
CA ARG A 99 2.92 13.80 -4.33
C ARG A 99 1.56 13.15 -4.53
N SER A 100 1.45 11.87 -4.23
CA SER A 100 0.20 11.11 -4.25
C SER A 100 0.14 10.15 -3.08
N GLU A 101 -1.06 9.92 -2.55
CA GLU A 101 -1.29 8.83 -1.61
C GLU A 101 -1.41 7.51 -2.38
N GLY A 102 -0.75 6.47 -1.90
CA GLY A 102 -0.79 5.13 -2.49
C GLY A 102 -0.99 4.03 -1.46
N ILE A 103 -1.39 2.85 -1.92
CA ILE A 103 -1.44 1.66 -1.09
C ILE A 103 -0.07 0.99 -1.10
N ILE A 104 0.38 0.59 0.08
CA ILE A 104 1.59 -0.21 0.27
C ILE A 104 1.18 -1.68 0.17
N ASP A 105 1.60 -2.35 -0.90
CA ASP A 105 1.15 -3.67 -1.31
C ASP A 105 1.25 -4.73 -0.21
N ASP A 106 2.43 -4.89 0.38
CA ASP A 106 2.68 -5.91 1.41
C ASP A 106 1.83 -5.68 2.66
N ARG A 107 1.64 -4.41 3.04
CA ARG A 107 0.78 -4.06 4.17
C ARG A 107 -0.69 -4.31 3.86
N PHE A 108 -1.14 -3.97 2.66
CA PHE A 108 -2.52 -4.21 2.26
C PHE A 108 -2.83 -5.70 2.26
N LEU A 109 -1.98 -6.53 1.66
CA LEU A 109 -2.15 -7.98 1.63
C LEU A 109 -2.17 -8.57 3.05
N SER A 110 -1.30 -8.07 3.93
CA SER A 110 -1.28 -8.47 5.33
C SER A 110 -2.55 -8.07 6.08
N ALA A 111 -3.09 -6.87 5.81
CA ALA A 111 -4.27 -6.34 6.48
C ALA A 111 -5.58 -7.03 6.07
N ILE A 112 -5.65 -7.59 4.87
CA ILE A 112 -6.83 -8.32 4.38
C ILE A 112 -6.81 -9.80 4.76
N ASP A 113 -5.67 -10.36 5.14
CA ASP A 113 -5.54 -11.73 5.61
C ASP A 113 -5.74 -11.74 7.13
N VAL A 114 -6.97 -12.01 7.55
CA VAL A 114 -7.45 -11.79 8.90
C VAL A 114 -7.86 -13.08 9.56
N ARG A 115 -7.45 -13.24 10.82
CA ARG A 115 -7.85 -14.33 11.70
C ARG A 115 -8.70 -13.81 12.86
N GLN A 116 -9.78 -14.52 13.19
CA GLN A 116 -10.46 -14.34 14.44
C GLN A 116 -9.86 -15.31 15.49
N LEU A 117 -9.34 -14.73 16.58
CA LEU A 117 -8.65 -15.50 17.62
C LEU A 117 -9.59 -16.41 18.39
N THR A 118 -9.19 -17.65 18.54
CA THR A 118 -9.86 -18.65 19.40
C THR A 118 -9.08 -18.84 20.70
N ALA A 119 -9.71 -19.51 21.68
CA ALA A 119 -9.01 -19.90 22.90
C ALA A 119 -7.81 -20.84 22.64
N ALA A 120 -7.88 -21.64 21.58
CA ALA A 120 -6.79 -22.51 21.17
C ALA A 120 -5.61 -21.72 20.58
N ASP A 121 -5.89 -20.66 19.82
CA ASP A 121 -4.86 -19.79 19.27
C ASP A 121 -4.10 -19.07 20.38
N LEU A 122 -4.81 -18.52 21.35
CA LEU A 122 -4.18 -17.86 22.52
C LEU A 122 -3.37 -18.84 23.38
N ALA A 123 -3.84 -20.07 23.54
CA ALA A 123 -3.09 -21.11 24.25
C ALA A 123 -1.82 -21.52 23.48
N ALA A 124 -1.87 -21.55 22.15
CA ALA A 124 -0.71 -21.83 21.30
C ALA A 124 0.35 -20.72 21.42
N VAL A 125 -0.05 -19.45 21.35
CA VAL A 125 0.85 -18.31 21.55
C VAL A 125 1.46 -18.33 22.95
N ALA A 126 0.64 -18.61 24.00
CA ALA A 126 1.13 -18.65 25.38
C ALA A 126 2.10 -19.83 25.66
N ALA A 127 2.07 -20.87 24.85
CA ALA A 127 2.97 -22.02 24.97
C ALA A 127 4.35 -21.76 24.31
N ASP A 128 4.45 -20.73 23.46
CA ASP A 128 5.70 -20.33 22.80
C ASP A 128 6.55 -19.47 23.76
N PRO A 129 7.84 -19.75 23.92
CA PRO A 129 8.72 -19.04 24.86
C PRO A 129 9.09 -17.60 24.43
N ASN A 130 8.69 -17.14 23.25
CA ASN A 130 9.12 -15.87 22.68
C ASN A 130 8.30 -14.66 23.18
N SER A 131 8.27 -14.48 24.50
CA SER A 131 7.42 -13.50 25.19
C SER A 131 7.72 -12.02 24.84
N ALA A 132 8.95 -11.73 24.38
CA ALA A 132 9.32 -10.35 24.00
C ALA A 132 8.66 -9.93 22.68
N GLU A 133 8.68 -10.80 21.67
CA GLU A 133 7.99 -10.57 20.41
C GLU A 133 6.48 -10.55 20.56
N GLN A 134 5.93 -11.45 21.36
CA GLN A 134 4.51 -11.49 21.69
C GLN A 134 4.03 -10.19 22.34
N ALA A 135 4.85 -9.55 23.20
CA ALA A 135 4.52 -8.25 23.77
C ALA A 135 4.48 -7.14 22.71
N ILE A 136 5.45 -7.13 21.78
CA ILE A 136 5.51 -6.17 20.68
C ILE A 136 4.31 -6.32 19.74
N LEU A 137 3.86 -7.57 19.52
CA LEU A 137 2.76 -7.90 18.62
C LEU A 137 1.38 -7.84 19.31
N GLY A 138 1.30 -7.43 20.57
CA GLY A 138 0.03 -7.24 21.27
C GLY A 138 -0.59 -8.52 21.83
N PHE A 139 0.18 -9.62 21.98
CA PHE A 139 -0.31 -10.88 22.58
C PHE A 139 -0.01 -11.04 24.06
N SER A 140 0.78 -10.13 24.65
CA SER A 140 1.06 -10.15 26.09
C SER A 140 1.04 -8.73 26.66
N GLY A 141 0.70 -8.60 27.93
CA GLY A 141 0.62 -7.32 28.64
C GLY A 141 -0.82 -6.90 28.99
N THR A 142 -1.00 -5.63 29.31
CA THR A 142 -2.29 -5.06 29.78
C THR A 142 -3.33 -4.86 28.66
N THR A 143 -2.93 -4.89 27.41
CA THR A 143 -3.78 -4.72 26.22
C THR A 143 -3.63 -5.91 25.28
N SER A 144 -3.51 -7.12 25.85
CA SER A 144 -3.35 -8.33 25.03
C SER A 144 -4.63 -8.66 24.28
N ALA A 145 -4.45 -9.15 23.04
CA ALA A 145 -5.54 -9.65 22.22
C ALA A 145 -6.29 -10.79 22.93
N GLY A 146 -7.60 -10.79 22.82
CA GLY A 146 -8.51 -11.73 23.46
C GLY A 146 -9.21 -12.67 22.48
N VAL A 147 -9.95 -13.63 23.04
CA VAL A 147 -10.81 -14.51 22.24
C VAL A 147 -11.88 -13.69 21.52
N GLY A 148 -11.99 -13.88 20.20
CA GLY A 148 -12.92 -13.17 19.33
C GLY A 148 -12.33 -11.93 18.66
N ASP A 149 -11.16 -11.46 19.08
CA ASP A 149 -10.49 -10.35 18.44
C ASP A 149 -10.00 -10.72 17.04
N LEU A 150 -10.00 -9.73 16.15
CA LEU A 150 -9.52 -9.87 14.79
C LEU A 150 -8.09 -9.37 14.72
N VAL A 151 -7.20 -10.19 14.20
CA VAL A 151 -5.79 -9.87 14.00
C VAL A 151 -5.37 -10.24 12.59
N CYS A 152 -4.33 -9.60 12.08
CA CYS A 152 -3.72 -10.02 10.82
C CYS A 152 -3.10 -11.40 11.01
N GLU A 153 -3.25 -12.31 10.05
CA GLU A 153 -2.72 -13.68 10.13
C GLU A 153 -1.20 -13.68 10.32
N ASN A 154 -0.48 -12.81 9.62
CA ASN A 154 0.96 -12.70 9.75
C ASN A 154 1.42 -12.24 11.14
N VAL A 155 0.63 -11.40 11.85
CA VAL A 155 0.89 -11.01 13.24
C VAL A 155 0.76 -12.22 14.18
N TYR A 156 -0.27 -13.04 13.96
CA TYR A 156 -0.45 -14.28 14.71
C TYR A 156 0.69 -15.28 14.45
N GLN A 157 1.09 -15.47 13.19
CA GLN A 157 2.20 -16.35 12.83
C GLN A 157 3.55 -15.84 13.38
N ALA A 158 3.75 -14.53 13.40
CA ALA A 158 4.90 -13.91 14.07
C ALA A 158 4.93 -14.23 15.56
N ALA A 159 3.79 -14.12 16.24
CA ALA A 159 3.68 -14.43 17.66
C ALA A 159 3.97 -15.90 17.99
N LEU A 160 3.82 -16.80 17.03
CA LEU A 160 4.20 -18.21 17.11
C LEU A 160 5.67 -18.49 16.70
N GLY A 161 6.46 -17.49 16.34
CA GLY A 161 7.80 -17.67 15.81
C GLY A 161 7.84 -18.31 14.40
N ASN A 162 6.71 -18.38 13.70
CA ASN A 162 6.58 -19.05 12.41
C ASN A 162 6.81 -18.13 11.20
N LEU A 163 7.43 -16.98 11.37
CA LEU A 163 7.72 -16.04 10.27
C LEU A 163 8.80 -16.51 9.27
N THR A 164 8.81 -17.78 8.96
CA THR A 164 9.63 -18.30 7.89
C THR A 164 8.87 -18.24 6.55
N GLY A 165 8.70 -17.05 5.95
CA GLY A 165 8.47 -16.88 4.52
C GLY A 165 7.29 -17.62 3.86
N THR A 166 6.31 -18.12 4.61
CA THR A 166 5.29 -19.04 4.11
C THR A 166 3.85 -18.54 4.18
N SER A 167 3.60 -17.34 4.65
CA SER A 167 2.36 -16.70 4.24
C SER A 167 2.54 -16.36 2.77
N GLY A 168 1.89 -16.95 1.82
CA GLY A 168 2.09 -16.84 0.36
C GLY A 168 2.36 -15.42 -0.21
N MET A 169 2.81 -14.50 0.60
CA MET A 169 3.07 -13.08 0.42
C MET A 169 4.57 -12.71 0.51
N GLY A 170 5.48 -13.67 0.70
CA GLY A 170 6.92 -13.43 0.61
C GLY A 170 7.57 -12.66 1.77
N LEU A 171 6.91 -12.54 2.93
CA LEU A 171 7.47 -11.93 4.13
C LEU A 171 8.61 -12.79 4.69
N THR A 172 9.72 -12.17 5.05
CA THR A 172 10.92 -12.82 5.59
C THR A 172 11.11 -12.50 7.08
N ASP A 173 11.94 -13.26 7.81
CA ASP A 173 12.25 -13.06 9.23
C ASP A 173 12.72 -11.63 9.60
N GLY A 174 13.16 -10.84 8.61
CA GLY A 174 13.51 -9.42 8.77
C GLY A 174 12.32 -8.46 8.79
N ASP A 175 11.11 -8.93 8.52
CA ASP A 175 9.94 -8.10 8.26
C ASP A 175 9.05 -7.87 9.50
N LEU A 176 9.48 -8.25 10.70
CA LEU A 176 8.79 -7.91 11.95
C LEU A 176 8.39 -6.43 12.04
N PRO A 177 9.24 -5.46 11.65
CA PRO A 177 8.82 -4.06 11.56
C PRO A 177 7.70 -3.80 10.55
N GLY A 178 7.62 -4.60 9.48
CA GLY A 178 6.56 -4.54 8.47
C GLY A 178 5.25 -5.20 8.90
N VAL A 179 5.29 -6.03 9.94
CA VAL A 179 4.12 -6.73 10.54
C VAL A 179 3.60 -5.98 11.75
N GLN A 180 4.49 -5.31 12.49
CA GLN A 180 4.15 -4.54 13.67
C GLN A 180 3.16 -3.42 13.33
N GLY A 181 2.08 -3.35 14.11
CA GLY A 181 1.02 -2.36 13.92
C GLY A 181 0.02 -2.71 12.82
N CYS A 182 0.08 -3.93 12.25
CA CYS A 182 -0.93 -4.39 11.30
C CYS A 182 -2.32 -4.28 11.92
N SER A 183 -3.20 -3.56 11.24
CA SER A 183 -4.61 -3.43 11.60
C SER A 183 -5.48 -4.10 10.54
N PRO A 184 -6.36 -5.04 10.93
CA PRO A 184 -7.24 -5.73 9.99
C PRO A 184 -8.10 -4.79 9.17
N LEU A 185 -8.06 -4.96 7.84
CA LEU A 185 -8.75 -4.11 6.87
C LEU A 185 -10.01 -4.79 6.35
N ASN A 186 -11.19 -4.23 6.70
CA ASN A 186 -12.45 -4.71 6.17
C ASN A 186 -12.72 -4.14 4.77
N LEU A 187 -12.84 -5.02 3.77
CA LEU A 187 -13.16 -4.66 2.38
C LEU A 187 -14.62 -4.91 1.99
N PHE A 188 -15.44 -5.53 2.86
CA PHE A 188 -16.81 -5.94 2.55
C PHE A 188 -17.84 -4.85 2.86
N GLY A 189 -17.65 -3.68 2.25
CA GLY A 189 -18.52 -2.52 2.38
C GLY A 189 -17.81 -1.24 1.99
N TRP A 190 -18.56 -0.17 1.88
CA TRP A 190 -18.02 1.16 1.62
C TRP A 190 -17.87 1.91 2.95
N GLY A 191 -16.66 2.41 3.22
CA GLY A 191 -16.38 3.16 4.44
C GLY A 191 -16.42 2.35 5.75
N VAL A 192 -16.35 1.01 5.66
CA VAL A 192 -16.36 0.10 6.84
C VAL A 192 -14.96 -0.14 7.43
N ARG A 193 -13.94 0.36 6.79
CA ARG A 193 -12.55 0.29 7.27
C ARG A 193 -12.38 1.12 8.55
N SER A 194 -11.44 0.72 9.40
CA SER A 194 -10.97 1.59 10.48
C SER A 194 -9.95 2.61 9.96
N ASP A 195 -9.80 3.72 10.67
CA ASP A 195 -8.81 4.74 10.32
C ASP A 195 -7.38 4.19 10.53
N GLU A 196 -7.17 3.38 11.57
CA GLU A 196 -5.89 2.72 11.85
C GLU A 196 -5.48 1.76 10.72
N ALA A 197 -6.42 0.97 10.18
CA ALA A 197 -6.14 0.09 9.06
C ALA A 197 -5.80 0.89 7.80
N ARG A 198 -6.52 2.01 7.55
CA ARG A 198 -6.24 2.90 6.44
C ARG A 198 -4.82 3.48 6.55
N GLU A 199 -4.50 4.12 7.69
CA GLU A 199 -3.19 4.74 7.91
C GLU A 199 -2.04 3.72 7.79
N TRP A 200 -2.29 2.49 8.20
CA TRP A 200 -1.27 1.45 8.12
C TRP A 200 -1.02 0.97 6.70
N VAL A 201 -2.05 0.87 5.85
CA VAL A 201 -1.93 0.37 4.46
C VAL A 201 -1.61 1.44 3.45
N THR A 202 -1.75 2.73 3.80
CA THR A 202 -1.47 3.84 2.89
C THR A 202 -0.14 4.51 3.18
N GLY A 203 0.39 5.20 2.21
CA GLY A 203 1.60 6.00 2.35
C GLY A 203 1.74 7.00 1.22
N ASP A 204 2.51 8.05 1.49
CA ASP A 204 2.82 9.06 0.49
C ASP A 204 3.86 8.53 -0.51
N GLN A 205 3.55 8.67 -1.78
CA GLN A 205 4.48 8.44 -2.88
C GLN A 205 4.93 9.79 -3.42
N MET A 206 6.24 10.00 -3.45
CA MET A 206 6.85 11.21 -4.01
C MET A 206 7.67 10.85 -5.24
N THR A 207 7.46 11.59 -6.32
CA THR A 207 8.29 11.51 -7.52
C THR A 207 8.85 12.89 -7.82
N ALA A 208 10.18 13.03 -7.77
CA ALA A 208 10.89 14.23 -8.17
C ALA A 208 11.41 14.06 -9.60
N THR A 209 11.28 15.12 -10.41
CA THR A 209 11.82 15.17 -11.77
C THR A 209 12.58 16.47 -11.95
N GLU A 210 13.88 16.36 -12.22
CA GLU A 210 14.78 17.48 -12.54
C GLU A 210 15.22 17.35 -14.00
N ILE A 211 15.07 18.42 -14.80
CA ILE A 211 15.46 18.50 -16.22
C ILE A 211 16.20 19.80 -16.49
#